data_449bb1d9e6074853cc780a3650d832fc
#
_entry.id   449bb1d9e6074853cc780a3650d832fc
#
_cell.length_a   1.000
_cell.length_b   1.000
_cell.length_c   1.000
_cell.angle_alpha   90.00
_cell.angle_beta   90.00
_cell.angle_gamma   90.00
#
_symmetry.space_group_name_H-M   'P 1'
#
loop_
_entity.id
_entity.type
_entity.pdbx_description
1 polymer ?
#
loop_
_entity_poly.entity_id
_entity_poly.type
_entity_poly.pdbx_seq_one_letter_code
_entity_poly.pdbx_strand_id
1 'polypeptide(L)'
;MELPRIFVSIASYRDSEGPATVTDLFARAAHPERVFAGVLWQVIPGDDDDCIGGEAPASHVRSLTVHASESLGACWARHRILTELRRDEDYVLQIDSHMRFEPGWDEAFIAMLQRCPSPRPVLSSYPVPYQLPDRLGERRIPVQIAKQFSDQGGLLLHSRALPYECRPQAPLPSAFVGAGCIFAPAAAFDEVPYDPLLYFQGEEITLAVRLWTHGWDLFTPDDVLLYHDYSNERGRPRHWSDNRDWATLSARAHARLRCLLARELPADPEAMRDIARYGLGTRRTLEEYERFADLDFRRRTIGPRAADGRFGSPLDDGEVRRARAFSRIFNERTWGCVETRSGPGSTLAATAAMRKSLLKLLQRLNVRSLLDAGCGDLNWFGPALDTLDLYLGIDVSPEVIDYVLGLHRGRRGVFFNVADVVSDALPSADAVLCRHVLTHLPNAQVQAALENIRRSGARYLIATSHRGAANAEVEPGGWRAQDLCAPPFSLPPPAFVLQDGGGTELRVWDLTAG
;
A
#
# COMPACT_ATOMS: atom_id res chain seq x y z
N MET A 1 -10.62 -7.53 30.53
CA MET A 1 -9.60 -8.22 29.71
C MET A 1 -8.34 -7.39 29.79
N GLU A 2 -7.21 -8.02 30.00
CA GLU A 2 -5.91 -7.36 29.96
C GLU A 2 -5.66 -6.84 28.52
N LEU A 3 -5.10 -5.63 28.40
CA LEU A 3 -4.79 -5.06 27.09
C LEU A 3 -3.64 -5.86 26.45
N PRO A 4 -3.72 -6.16 25.15
CA PRO A 4 -2.64 -6.87 24.47
C PRO A 4 -1.35 -6.03 24.46
N ARG A 5 -0.22 -6.67 24.72
CA ARG A 5 1.09 -6.02 24.88
C ARG A 5 1.81 -5.90 23.54
N ILE A 6 2.54 -4.81 23.37
CA ILE A 6 3.30 -4.50 22.16
C ILE A 6 4.79 -4.42 22.52
N PHE A 7 5.62 -5.20 21.83
CA PHE A 7 7.07 -5.07 21.86
C PHE A 7 7.54 -4.23 20.68
N VAL A 8 8.28 -3.17 20.95
CA VAL A 8 8.86 -2.29 19.91
C VAL A 8 10.34 -2.56 19.78
N SER A 9 10.76 -3.07 18.62
CA SER A 9 12.16 -3.43 18.31
C SER A 9 12.87 -2.27 17.63
N ILE A 10 13.94 -1.74 18.24
CA ILE A 10 14.70 -0.57 17.77
C ILE A 10 16.18 -0.91 17.67
N ALA A 11 16.70 -1.01 16.45
CA ALA A 11 18.13 -1.15 16.19
C ALA A 11 18.75 0.23 15.97
N SER A 12 19.53 0.71 16.93
CA SER A 12 20.19 2.02 16.86
C SER A 12 21.69 1.88 16.62
N TYR A 13 22.18 2.53 15.58
CA TYR A 13 23.61 2.55 15.24
C TYR A 13 24.12 3.98 15.21
N ARG A 14 24.83 4.40 16.28
CA ARG A 14 25.45 5.71 16.42
C ARG A 14 24.49 6.85 16.04
N ASP A 15 23.26 6.79 16.56
CA ASP A 15 22.16 7.65 16.14
C ASP A 15 21.63 8.50 17.30
N SER A 16 21.92 9.79 17.27
CA SER A 16 21.48 10.76 18.30
C SER A 16 19.95 11.01 18.30
N GLU A 17 19.19 10.52 17.28
CA GLU A 17 17.74 10.55 17.29
C GLU A 17 17.11 9.36 18.07
N GLY A 18 17.90 8.34 18.41
CA GLY A 18 17.42 7.18 19.16
C GLY A 18 16.70 7.54 20.47
N PRO A 19 17.29 8.36 21.35
CA PRO A 19 16.61 8.82 22.57
C PRO A 19 15.31 9.57 22.33
N ALA A 20 15.26 10.44 21.32
CA ALA A 20 14.05 11.17 20.96
C ALA A 20 12.95 10.23 20.42
N THR A 21 13.32 9.20 19.66
CA THR A 21 12.40 8.14 19.20
C THR A 21 11.80 7.37 20.38
N VAL A 22 12.61 6.97 21.36
CA VAL A 22 12.12 6.28 22.58
C VAL A 22 11.18 7.19 23.37
N THR A 23 11.51 8.46 23.52
CA THR A 23 10.66 9.43 24.21
C THR A 23 9.31 9.61 23.53
N ASP A 24 9.31 9.84 22.21
CA ASP A 24 8.08 10.09 21.44
C ASP A 24 7.18 8.83 21.37
N LEU A 25 7.79 7.64 21.28
CA LEU A 25 7.12 6.34 21.34
C LEU A 25 6.17 6.24 22.54
N PHE A 26 6.67 6.51 23.76
CA PHE A 26 5.87 6.41 24.98
C PHE A 26 4.95 7.61 25.17
N ALA A 27 5.41 8.80 24.84
CA ALA A 27 4.61 10.03 24.97
C ALA A 27 3.38 10.06 24.05
N ARG A 28 3.42 9.36 22.94
CA ARG A 28 2.32 9.31 21.95
C ARG A 28 1.44 8.07 22.05
N ALA A 29 1.81 7.07 22.84
CA ALA A 29 0.97 5.89 23.06
C ALA A 29 -0.29 6.26 23.85
N ALA A 30 -1.44 5.70 23.47
CA ALA A 30 -2.69 5.79 24.24
C ALA A 30 -2.58 4.98 25.55
N HIS A 31 -1.86 3.87 25.52
CA HIS A 31 -1.66 2.97 26.63
C HIS A 31 -0.17 2.62 26.80
N PRO A 32 0.66 3.56 27.29
CA PRO A 32 2.10 3.33 27.46
C PRO A 32 2.43 2.17 28.40
N GLU A 33 1.52 1.79 29.31
CA GLU A 33 1.67 0.69 30.24
C GLU A 33 1.71 -0.71 29.57
N ARG A 34 1.22 -0.82 28.32
CA ARG A 34 1.27 -2.08 27.54
C ARG A 34 2.39 -2.11 26.50
N VAL A 35 3.17 -1.02 26.38
CA VAL A 35 4.26 -0.87 25.42
C VAL A 35 5.58 -1.20 26.07
N PHE A 36 6.38 -2.04 25.42
CA PHE A 36 7.72 -2.42 25.85
C PHE A 36 8.70 -2.18 24.70
N ALA A 37 9.75 -1.41 24.95
CA ALA A 37 10.79 -1.16 23.95
C ALA A 37 12.01 -2.06 24.19
N GLY A 38 12.48 -2.72 23.14
CA GLY A 38 13.77 -3.41 23.10
C GLY A 38 14.74 -2.62 22.21
N VAL A 39 15.83 -2.14 22.77
CA VAL A 39 16.78 -1.29 22.05
C VAL A 39 18.18 -1.92 22.07
N LEU A 40 18.78 -2.05 20.89
CA LEU A 40 20.21 -2.36 20.79
C LEU A 40 20.97 -1.08 20.41
N TRP A 41 21.66 -0.52 21.42
CA TRP A 41 22.54 0.63 21.24
C TRP A 41 23.91 0.16 20.74
N GLN A 42 24.29 0.54 19.54
CA GLN A 42 25.57 0.24 18.92
C GLN A 42 26.35 1.55 18.86
N VAL A 43 27.29 1.77 19.79
CA VAL A 43 27.91 3.07 20.06
C VAL A 43 29.42 2.96 20.26
N ILE A 44 30.12 4.08 20.17
CA ILE A 44 31.49 4.25 20.61
C ILE A 44 31.43 5.08 21.90
N PRO A 45 31.76 4.48 23.07
CA PRO A 45 31.71 5.19 24.35
C PRO A 45 32.59 6.46 24.33
N GLY A 46 32.02 7.56 24.80
CA GLY A 46 32.67 8.87 24.81
C GLY A 46 32.45 9.70 23.53
N ASP A 47 32.17 9.06 22.38
CA ASP A 47 31.85 9.76 21.13
C ASP A 47 30.34 9.84 20.89
N ASP A 48 29.59 8.82 21.30
CA ASP A 48 28.16 8.66 20.99
C ASP A 48 27.30 8.63 22.30
N ASP A 49 27.73 9.34 23.35
CA ASP A 49 27.02 9.33 24.65
C ASP A 49 25.60 9.93 24.55
N ASP A 50 25.35 10.79 23.57
CA ASP A 50 24.03 11.36 23.23
C ASP A 50 23.13 10.40 22.44
N CYS A 51 23.66 9.27 22.00
CA CYS A 51 22.90 8.25 21.23
C CYS A 51 22.16 7.24 22.11
N ILE A 52 22.30 7.31 23.44
CA ILE A 52 21.71 6.37 24.41
C ILE A 52 20.72 7.09 25.31
N GLY A 53 19.56 6.49 25.58
CA GLY A 53 18.58 6.99 26.57
C GLY A 53 17.19 7.17 26.00
N GLY A 54 16.52 8.22 26.48
CA GLY A 54 15.12 8.55 26.17
C GLY A 54 14.25 8.53 27.42
N GLU A 55 13.24 9.41 27.48
CA GLU A 55 12.28 9.50 28.58
C GLU A 55 11.24 8.40 28.43
N ALA A 56 11.30 7.40 29.31
CA ALA A 56 10.39 6.25 29.31
C ALA A 56 10.33 5.61 30.71
N PRO A 57 9.26 4.85 31.04
CA PRO A 57 9.23 4.05 32.25
C PRO A 57 10.35 3.02 32.24
N ALA A 58 11.24 3.04 33.25
CA ALA A 58 12.44 2.17 33.28
C ALA A 58 12.13 0.67 33.19
N SER A 59 10.98 0.22 33.68
CA SER A 59 10.53 -1.18 33.60
C SER A 59 10.07 -1.59 32.18
N HIS A 60 9.84 -0.64 31.30
CA HIS A 60 9.31 -0.87 29.95
C HIS A 60 10.37 -0.77 28.86
N VAL A 61 11.59 -0.35 29.18
CA VAL A 61 12.71 -0.34 28.24
C VAL A 61 13.72 -1.41 28.63
N ARG A 62 14.00 -2.30 27.70
CA ARG A 62 15.04 -3.32 27.79
C ARG A 62 16.10 -3.00 26.74
N SER A 63 17.35 -2.94 27.12
CA SER A 63 18.39 -2.58 26.17
C SER A 63 19.63 -3.44 26.29
N LEU A 64 20.33 -3.55 25.17
CA LEU A 64 21.68 -4.05 25.05
C LEU A 64 22.56 -2.90 24.52
N THR A 65 23.78 -2.82 25.03
CA THR A 65 24.77 -1.89 24.50
C THR A 65 25.98 -2.68 24.01
N VAL A 66 26.40 -2.43 22.81
CA VAL A 66 27.58 -3.04 22.19
C VAL A 66 28.46 -1.98 21.58
N HIS A 67 29.76 -2.25 21.49
CA HIS A 67 30.66 -1.35 20.76
C HIS A 67 30.33 -1.38 19.25
N ALA A 68 30.31 -0.23 18.59
CA ALA A 68 29.91 -0.13 17.17
C ALA A 68 30.72 -1.04 16.24
N SER A 69 32.02 -1.29 16.57
CA SER A 69 32.88 -2.21 15.81
C SER A 69 32.47 -3.69 15.89
N GLU A 70 31.64 -4.09 16.86
CA GLU A 70 31.14 -5.46 16.99
C GLU A 70 29.86 -5.70 16.18
N SER A 71 29.32 -4.66 15.60
CA SER A 71 28.09 -4.74 14.82
C SER A 71 28.28 -5.57 13.55
N LEU A 72 27.33 -6.45 13.26
CA LEU A 72 27.29 -7.26 12.04
C LEU A 72 26.15 -6.82 11.09
N GLY A 73 25.59 -5.63 11.30
CA GLY A 73 24.55 -5.03 10.45
C GLY A 73 23.15 -5.03 11.06
N ALA A 74 22.20 -4.45 10.33
CA ALA A 74 20.84 -4.21 10.83
C ALA A 74 20.09 -5.50 11.17
N CYS A 75 20.14 -6.52 10.30
CA CYS A 75 19.42 -7.77 10.52
C CYS A 75 19.96 -8.54 11.74
N TRP A 76 21.27 -8.50 11.98
CA TRP A 76 21.88 -9.05 13.17
C TRP A 76 21.40 -8.32 14.44
N ALA A 77 21.34 -7.01 14.40
CA ALA A 77 20.86 -6.21 15.53
C ALA A 77 19.38 -6.53 15.85
N ARG A 78 18.52 -6.57 14.84
CA ARG A 78 17.09 -6.91 14.96
C ARG A 78 16.89 -8.34 15.48
N HIS A 79 17.69 -9.28 14.98
CA HIS A 79 17.69 -10.66 15.48
C HIS A 79 17.99 -10.70 16.98
N ARG A 80 19.04 -10.02 17.44
CA ARG A 80 19.41 -9.96 18.86
C ARG A 80 18.31 -9.36 19.73
N ILE A 81 17.73 -8.25 19.31
CA ILE A 81 16.63 -7.59 20.04
C ILE A 81 15.47 -8.55 20.23
N LEU A 82 15.03 -9.20 19.16
CA LEU A 82 13.88 -10.10 19.20
C LEU A 82 14.14 -11.38 20.02
N THR A 83 15.37 -11.88 20.02
CA THR A 83 15.73 -13.12 20.74
C THR A 83 16.15 -12.90 22.19
N GLU A 84 16.76 -11.75 22.51
CA GLU A 84 17.32 -11.48 23.84
C GLU A 84 16.43 -10.57 24.70
N LEU A 85 15.68 -9.64 24.09
CA LEU A 85 14.93 -8.62 24.82
C LEU A 85 13.42 -8.82 24.82
N ARG A 86 12.84 -9.41 23.77
CA ARG A 86 11.40 -9.70 23.72
C ARG A 86 11.04 -10.80 24.74
N ARG A 87 9.84 -10.73 25.26
CA ARG A 87 9.28 -11.71 26.20
C ARG A 87 8.03 -12.35 25.59
N ASP A 88 6.92 -12.17 26.25
CA ASP A 88 5.60 -12.74 25.95
C ASP A 88 4.60 -11.69 25.44
N GLU A 89 5.10 -10.62 24.80
CA GLU A 89 4.24 -9.62 24.16
C GLU A 89 3.49 -10.22 22.97
N ASP A 90 2.23 -9.75 22.78
CA ASP A 90 1.31 -10.28 21.77
C ASP A 90 1.65 -9.81 20.36
N TYR A 91 2.16 -8.58 20.25
CA TYR A 91 2.50 -7.94 18.99
C TYR A 91 3.95 -7.44 18.99
N VAL A 92 4.52 -7.35 17.79
CA VAL A 92 5.82 -6.73 17.57
C VAL A 92 5.65 -5.58 16.57
N LEU A 93 6.18 -4.42 16.94
CA LEU A 93 6.43 -3.29 16.03
C LEU A 93 7.94 -3.16 15.84
N GLN A 94 8.44 -3.42 14.65
CA GLN A 94 9.80 -3.12 14.30
C GLN A 94 9.90 -1.77 13.63
N ILE A 95 10.86 -0.93 14.07
CA ILE A 95 11.12 0.41 13.52
C ILE A 95 12.63 0.71 13.49
N ASP A 96 12.97 1.79 12.78
CA ASP A 96 14.29 2.39 12.85
C ASP A 96 14.43 3.32 14.07
N SER A 97 15.65 3.82 14.34
CA SER A 97 15.96 4.62 15.54
C SER A 97 15.66 6.12 15.42
N HIS A 98 15.13 6.59 14.30
CA HIS A 98 14.86 8.00 14.00
C HIS A 98 13.42 8.20 13.52
N MET A 99 12.49 7.97 14.45
CA MET A 99 11.05 7.94 14.19
C MET A 99 10.29 8.97 15.03
N ARG A 100 9.11 9.35 14.53
CA ARG A 100 8.06 10.06 15.29
C ARG A 100 6.73 9.36 15.12
N PHE A 101 5.84 9.52 16.10
CA PHE A 101 4.60 8.77 16.20
C PHE A 101 3.38 9.70 16.15
N GLU A 102 2.30 9.22 15.58
CA GLU A 102 0.98 9.83 15.76
C GLU A 102 0.41 9.49 17.14
N PRO A 103 -0.37 10.39 17.76
CA PRO A 103 -1.04 10.07 19.01
C PRO A 103 -1.96 8.85 18.90
N GLY A 104 -1.87 7.92 19.86
CA GLY A 104 -2.67 6.70 19.88
C GLY A 104 -2.23 5.62 18.88
N TRP A 105 -1.01 5.68 18.40
CA TRP A 105 -0.46 4.75 17.42
C TRP A 105 -0.63 3.27 17.81
N ASP A 106 -0.54 2.96 19.10
CA ASP A 106 -0.62 1.61 19.66
C ASP A 106 -2.01 0.98 19.51
N GLU A 107 -3.08 1.75 19.73
CA GLU A 107 -4.45 1.30 19.45
C GLU A 107 -4.72 1.24 17.95
N ALA A 108 -4.27 2.26 17.22
CA ALA A 108 -4.51 2.38 15.79
C ALA A 108 -3.89 1.23 14.99
N PHE A 109 -2.65 0.79 15.31
CA PHE A 109 -2.04 -0.37 14.68
C PHE A 109 -2.81 -1.66 14.92
N ILE A 110 -3.25 -1.91 16.15
CA ILE A 110 -4.04 -3.13 16.48
C ILE A 110 -5.37 -3.10 15.72
N ALA A 111 -6.09 -1.98 15.79
CA ALA A 111 -7.37 -1.83 15.07
C ALA A 111 -7.21 -1.97 13.56
N MET A 112 -6.12 -1.45 13.00
CA MET A 112 -5.79 -1.58 11.59
C MET A 112 -5.50 -3.03 11.22
N LEU A 113 -4.70 -3.74 12.00
CA LEU A 113 -4.39 -5.15 11.78
C LEU A 113 -5.66 -6.03 11.78
N GLN A 114 -6.62 -5.71 12.67
CA GLN A 114 -7.91 -6.42 12.77
C GLN A 114 -8.82 -6.19 11.56
N ARG A 115 -8.63 -5.09 10.81
CA ARG A 115 -9.37 -4.82 9.57
C ARG A 115 -8.78 -5.52 8.35
N CYS A 116 -7.59 -6.10 8.45
CA CYS A 116 -7.01 -6.86 7.35
C CYS A 116 -7.86 -8.10 7.04
N PRO A 117 -8.19 -8.36 5.77
CA PRO A 117 -8.97 -9.54 5.38
C PRO A 117 -8.13 -10.82 5.35
N SER A 118 -7.44 -11.10 6.46
CA SER A 118 -6.57 -12.26 6.62
C SER A 118 -6.52 -12.71 8.08
N PRO A 119 -6.44 -14.02 8.36
CA PRO A 119 -6.19 -14.53 9.71
C PRO A 119 -4.73 -14.38 10.16
N ARG A 120 -3.82 -14.02 9.26
CA ARG A 120 -2.36 -13.93 9.51
C ARG A 120 -1.77 -12.65 8.89
N PRO A 121 -2.26 -11.46 9.29
CA PRO A 121 -1.85 -10.21 8.67
C PRO A 121 -0.51 -9.71 9.23
N VAL A 122 0.24 -9.01 8.36
CA VAL A 122 1.42 -8.22 8.68
C VAL A 122 1.28 -6.86 8.01
N LEU A 123 1.32 -5.79 8.79
CA LEU A 123 1.32 -4.41 8.28
C LEU A 123 2.76 -3.95 8.07
N SER A 124 3.04 -3.35 6.93
CA SER A 124 4.36 -2.77 6.66
C SER A 124 4.32 -1.65 5.63
N SER A 125 5.16 -0.65 5.82
CA SER A 125 5.35 0.45 4.88
C SER A 125 6.69 1.15 5.08
N TYR A 126 7.06 2.03 4.14
CA TYR A 126 8.03 3.09 4.37
C TYR A 126 7.30 4.28 4.98
N PRO A 127 7.58 4.67 6.25
CA PRO A 127 6.86 5.77 6.90
C PRO A 127 7.04 7.11 6.17
N VAL A 128 6.09 8.02 6.37
CA VAL A 128 6.14 9.37 5.79
C VAL A 128 7.37 10.12 6.32
N PRO A 129 8.09 10.91 5.50
CA PRO A 129 9.24 11.65 6.00
C PRO A 129 8.83 12.73 7.00
N TYR A 130 9.70 13.00 7.99
CA TYR A 130 9.69 14.24 8.76
C TYR A 130 11.05 14.94 8.66
N GLN A 131 11.08 16.21 9.02
CA GLN A 131 12.29 17.02 9.11
C GLN A 131 12.57 17.37 10.57
N LEU A 132 13.82 17.31 10.95
CA LEU A 132 14.27 17.62 12.29
C LEU A 132 13.90 19.05 12.72
N PRO A 133 13.57 19.31 14.01
CA PRO A 133 13.43 18.26 15.04
C PRO A 133 12.13 17.48 14.96
N ASP A 134 10.97 18.11 14.57
CA ASP A 134 9.63 17.49 14.67
C ASP A 134 8.65 18.00 13.60
N ARG A 135 9.16 18.50 12.46
CA ARG A 135 8.30 18.95 11.37
C ARG A 135 7.80 17.76 10.56
N LEU A 136 6.61 17.26 10.89
CA LEU A 136 5.98 16.15 10.20
C LEU A 136 5.69 16.49 8.73
N GLY A 137 5.92 15.54 7.83
CA GLY A 137 5.61 15.67 6.42
C GLY A 137 4.12 15.60 6.13
N GLU A 138 3.75 15.92 4.90
CA GLU A 138 2.37 15.82 4.43
C GLU A 138 1.90 14.36 4.49
N ARG A 139 0.71 14.13 5.05
CA ARG A 139 0.13 12.78 5.15
C ARG A 139 -0.17 12.23 3.77
N ARG A 140 0.30 11.03 3.51
CA ARG A 140 0.05 10.23 2.30
C ARG A 140 0.28 8.76 2.62
N ILE A 141 -0.38 7.88 1.91
CA ILE A 141 -0.19 6.44 2.10
C ILE A 141 1.00 5.98 1.21
N PRO A 142 2.10 5.51 1.80
CA PRO A 142 3.27 5.06 1.06
C PRO A 142 3.09 3.60 0.62
N VAL A 143 2.55 3.41 -0.59
CA VAL A 143 2.41 2.08 -1.21
C VAL A 143 3.77 1.62 -1.72
N GLN A 144 4.23 0.47 -1.24
CA GLN A 144 5.52 -0.09 -1.65
C GLN A 144 5.47 -0.64 -3.07
N ILE A 145 6.51 -0.37 -3.85
CA ILE A 145 6.66 -0.77 -5.25
C ILE A 145 8.04 -1.38 -5.50
N ALA A 146 8.12 -2.26 -6.48
CA ALA A 146 9.39 -2.74 -7.00
C ALA A 146 9.94 -1.74 -8.03
N LYS A 147 11.19 -1.29 -7.84
CA LYS A 147 11.81 -0.30 -8.72
C LYS A 147 12.73 -0.94 -9.74
N GLN A 148 13.69 -1.72 -9.29
CA GLN A 148 14.68 -2.39 -10.13
C GLN A 148 15.40 -3.47 -9.36
N PHE A 149 16.00 -4.42 -10.08
CA PHE A 149 16.99 -5.32 -9.51
C PHE A 149 18.38 -4.66 -9.52
N SER A 150 19.12 -4.81 -8.43
CA SER A 150 20.54 -4.44 -8.37
C SER A 150 21.40 -5.41 -9.18
N ASP A 151 22.62 -5.01 -9.51
CA ASP A 151 23.60 -5.90 -10.19
C ASP A 151 23.87 -7.18 -9.38
N GLN A 152 23.74 -7.10 -8.06
CA GLN A 152 23.91 -8.22 -7.13
C GLN A 152 22.67 -9.12 -6.99
N GLY A 153 21.58 -8.80 -7.71
CA GLY A 153 20.35 -9.59 -7.73
C GLY A 153 19.35 -9.26 -6.62
N GLY A 154 19.62 -8.25 -5.79
CA GLY A 154 18.66 -7.76 -4.80
C GLY A 154 17.60 -6.87 -5.44
N LEU A 155 16.32 -7.05 -5.07
CA LEU A 155 15.25 -6.15 -5.48
C LEU A 155 15.30 -4.87 -4.66
N LEU A 156 15.37 -3.73 -5.34
CA LEU A 156 15.27 -2.41 -4.74
C LEU A 156 13.80 -1.98 -4.73
N LEU A 157 13.30 -1.71 -3.54
CA LEU A 157 11.95 -1.22 -3.33
C LEU A 157 11.92 0.31 -3.26
N HIS A 158 10.77 0.88 -3.54
CA HIS A 158 10.47 2.31 -3.40
C HIS A 158 9.05 2.46 -2.88
N SER A 159 8.57 3.69 -2.69
CA SER A 159 7.16 3.95 -2.40
C SER A 159 6.55 4.88 -3.44
N ARG A 160 5.31 4.57 -3.82
CA ARG A 160 4.41 5.45 -4.53
C ARG A 160 3.50 6.11 -3.50
N ALA A 161 3.41 7.43 -3.53
CA ALA A 161 2.53 8.17 -2.65
C ALA A 161 1.08 8.09 -3.17
N LEU A 162 0.20 7.47 -2.41
CA LEU A 162 -1.25 7.61 -2.59
C LEU A 162 -1.69 8.85 -1.80
N PRO A 163 -2.37 9.83 -2.41
CA PRO A 163 -2.92 10.97 -1.68
C PRO A 163 -3.78 10.50 -0.51
N TYR A 164 -3.63 11.17 0.65
CA TYR A 164 -4.32 10.76 1.87
C TYR A 164 -5.84 10.77 1.72
N GLU A 165 -6.36 11.68 0.90
CA GLU A 165 -7.76 11.80 0.54
C GLU A 165 -8.28 10.59 -0.26
N CYS A 166 -7.37 9.94 -0.99
CA CYS A 166 -7.66 8.71 -1.74
C CYS A 166 -7.39 7.43 -0.95
N ARG A 167 -7.11 7.52 0.38
CA ARG A 167 -6.81 6.33 1.16
C ARG A 167 -8.01 5.37 1.22
N PRO A 168 -7.75 4.07 1.19
CA PRO A 168 -8.79 3.06 1.37
C PRO A 168 -9.29 3.03 2.82
N GLN A 169 -10.42 2.36 3.05
CA GLN A 169 -10.98 2.18 4.40
C GLN A 169 -10.40 0.97 5.14
N ALA A 170 -9.57 0.19 4.48
CA ALA A 170 -8.87 -0.96 5.04
C ALA A 170 -7.48 -1.08 4.43
N PRO A 171 -6.53 -1.73 5.13
CA PRO A 171 -5.19 -1.96 4.62
C PRO A 171 -5.16 -2.61 3.25
N LEU A 172 -4.28 -2.13 2.37
CA LEU A 172 -4.13 -2.64 1.02
C LEU A 172 -3.26 -3.91 1.00
N PRO A 173 -3.63 -4.96 0.26
CA PRO A 173 -2.73 -6.09 0.03
C PRO A 173 -1.38 -5.61 -0.51
N SER A 174 -0.29 -6.22 -0.02
CA SER A 174 1.09 -5.93 -0.42
C SER A 174 1.87 -7.21 -0.68
N ALA A 175 2.89 -7.15 -1.51
CA ALA A 175 3.87 -8.21 -1.66
C ALA A 175 5.19 -7.89 -0.91
N PHE A 176 5.34 -6.68 -0.38
CA PHE A 176 6.59 -6.16 0.13
C PHE A 176 6.52 -5.77 1.59
N VAL A 177 7.67 -5.71 2.23
CA VAL A 177 7.85 -5.11 3.56
C VAL A 177 8.89 -4.00 3.49
N GLY A 178 8.72 -2.96 4.31
CA GLY A 178 9.70 -1.91 4.56
C GLY A 178 10.26 -2.06 5.96
N ALA A 179 11.56 -2.18 6.06
CA ALA A 179 12.24 -2.47 7.32
C ALA A 179 12.07 -1.38 8.39
N GLY A 180 11.72 -0.16 7.98
CA GLY A 180 11.46 0.96 8.89
C GLY A 180 10.10 0.93 9.60
N CYS A 181 9.17 0.03 9.18
CA CYS A 181 7.90 -0.19 9.87
C CYS A 181 7.34 -1.58 9.53
N ILE A 182 7.31 -2.48 10.51
CA ILE A 182 6.65 -3.79 10.41
C ILE A 182 5.87 -4.02 11.70
N PHE A 183 4.54 -4.14 11.60
CA PHE A 183 3.67 -4.47 12.74
C PHE A 183 2.95 -5.78 12.48
N ALA A 184 3.08 -6.74 13.40
CA ALA A 184 2.51 -8.07 13.26
C ALA A 184 2.24 -8.73 14.62
N PRO A 185 1.41 -9.80 14.69
CA PRO A 185 1.38 -10.70 15.81
C PRO A 185 2.80 -11.25 16.08
N ALA A 186 3.18 -11.41 17.35
CA ALA A 186 4.51 -11.89 17.74
C ALA A 186 4.85 -13.25 17.09
N ALA A 187 3.83 -14.09 16.90
CA ALA A 187 3.96 -15.38 16.21
C ALA A 187 4.59 -15.29 14.81
N ALA A 188 4.44 -14.15 14.12
CA ALA A 188 5.08 -13.95 12.81
C ALA A 188 6.61 -13.98 12.92
N PHE A 189 7.16 -13.35 13.95
CA PHE A 189 8.60 -13.32 14.18
C PHE A 189 9.12 -14.59 14.88
N ASP A 190 8.26 -15.35 15.57
CA ASP A 190 8.62 -16.66 16.10
C ASP A 190 8.76 -17.69 14.98
N GLU A 191 7.83 -17.69 14.02
CA GLU A 191 7.86 -18.58 12.86
C GLU A 191 8.89 -18.14 11.80
N VAL A 192 9.09 -16.84 11.66
CA VAL A 192 9.97 -16.23 10.62
C VAL A 192 10.97 -15.29 11.30
N PRO A 193 11.93 -15.82 12.07
CA PRO A 193 12.90 -14.99 12.76
C PRO A 193 13.79 -14.22 11.77
N TYR A 194 14.26 -13.05 12.17
CA TYR A 194 15.26 -12.30 11.40
C TYR A 194 16.49 -13.15 11.13
N ASP A 195 16.99 -13.11 9.90
CA ASP A 195 18.20 -13.79 9.48
C ASP A 195 19.43 -12.93 9.79
N PRO A 196 20.22 -13.25 10.82
CA PRO A 196 21.35 -12.44 11.26
C PRO A 196 22.51 -12.42 10.27
N LEU A 197 22.47 -13.26 9.23
CA LEU A 197 23.52 -13.37 8.20
C LEU A 197 23.23 -12.51 6.97
N LEU A 198 22.08 -11.84 6.93
CA LEU A 198 21.80 -10.75 6.00
C LEU A 198 22.39 -9.47 6.59
N TYR A 199 23.29 -8.82 5.83
CA TYR A 199 24.00 -7.65 6.34
C TYR A 199 23.12 -6.40 6.34
N PHE A 200 22.59 -6.02 5.17
CA PHE A 200 21.74 -4.85 4.96
C PHE A 200 20.84 -5.02 3.75
N GLN A 201 21.41 -4.99 2.53
CA GLN A 201 20.62 -5.15 1.30
C GLN A 201 20.03 -6.55 1.18
N GLY A 202 18.79 -6.63 0.71
CA GLY A 202 18.06 -7.89 0.54
C GLY A 202 17.24 -8.31 1.75
N GLU A 203 17.35 -7.60 2.90
CA GLU A 203 16.53 -7.83 4.08
C GLU A 203 15.04 -7.83 3.74
N GLU A 204 14.55 -6.74 3.19
CA GLU A 204 13.12 -6.49 2.97
C GLU A 204 12.50 -7.54 2.07
N ILE A 205 13.12 -7.79 0.91
CA ILE A 205 12.56 -8.77 -0.05
C ILE A 205 12.67 -10.21 0.47
N THR A 206 13.76 -10.59 1.14
CA THR A 206 13.86 -11.94 1.69
C THR A 206 12.89 -12.16 2.84
N LEU A 207 12.70 -11.17 3.72
CA LEU A 207 11.72 -11.23 4.79
C LEU A 207 10.30 -11.31 4.24
N ALA A 208 9.95 -10.51 3.23
CA ALA A 208 8.65 -10.53 2.57
C ALA A 208 8.33 -11.92 1.99
N VAL A 209 9.26 -12.49 1.21
CA VAL A 209 9.09 -13.84 0.64
C VAL A 209 8.99 -14.91 1.72
N ARG A 210 9.80 -14.82 2.78
CA ARG A 210 9.77 -15.78 3.89
C ARG A 210 8.45 -15.70 4.65
N LEU A 211 7.99 -14.53 5.03
CA LEU A 211 6.67 -14.33 5.66
C LEU A 211 5.56 -14.93 4.79
N TRP A 212 5.53 -14.56 3.52
CA TRP A 212 4.48 -14.99 2.60
C TRP A 212 4.49 -16.51 2.39
N THR A 213 5.66 -17.14 2.23
CA THR A 213 5.77 -18.60 2.06
C THR A 213 5.44 -19.37 3.35
N HIS A 214 5.56 -18.75 4.53
CA HIS A 214 5.06 -19.28 5.80
C HIS A 214 3.56 -19.02 6.00
N GLY A 215 2.87 -18.39 5.04
CA GLY A 215 1.43 -18.18 5.04
C GLY A 215 0.98 -16.90 5.76
N TRP A 216 1.87 -15.94 5.97
CA TRP A 216 1.54 -14.59 6.41
C TRP A 216 1.17 -13.73 5.21
N ASP A 217 0.16 -12.87 5.36
CA ASP A 217 -0.30 -11.96 4.32
C ASP A 217 0.14 -10.54 4.63
N LEU A 218 0.76 -9.89 3.64
CA LEU A 218 1.35 -8.57 3.79
C LEU A 218 0.35 -7.49 3.38
N PHE A 219 0.33 -6.40 4.14
CA PHE A 219 -0.56 -5.27 3.88
C PHE A 219 0.15 -3.92 4.07
N THR A 220 -0.17 -2.97 3.20
CA THR A 220 0.17 -1.56 3.41
C THR A 220 -0.86 -0.93 4.36
N PRO A 221 -0.45 -0.21 5.42
CA PRO A 221 -1.35 0.56 6.28
C PRO A 221 -2.26 1.51 5.51
N ASP A 222 -3.51 1.66 5.96
CA ASP A 222 -4.51 2.58 5.40
C ASP A 222 -4.50 3.96 6.08
N ASP A 223 -3.60 4.16 7.04
CA ASP A 223 -3.38 5.43 7.72
C ASP A 223 -1.89 5.66 8.01
N VAL A 224 -1.53 6.90 8.34
CA VAL A 224 -0.17 7.30 8.72
C VAL A 224 -0.07 7.32 10.24
N LEU A 225 0.74 6.43 10.79
CA LEU A 225 0.95 6.31 12.23
C LEU A 225 2.39 6.62 12.63
N LEU A 226 3.32 6.61 11.67
CA LEU A 226 4.75 6.81 11.88
C LEU A 226 5.34 7.75 10.85
N TYR A 227 6.37 8.46 11.27
CA TYR A 227 7.21 9.31 10.44
C TYR A 227 8.68 8.94 10.62
N HIS A 228 9.48 9.08 9.57
CA HIS A 228 10.88 8.66 9.53
C HIS A 228 11.78 9.79 9.02
N ASP A 229 12.94 9.99 9.65
CA ASP A 229 13.95 10.91 9.13
C ASP A 229 14.82 10.22 8.07
N TYR A 230 14.53 10.50 6.80
CA TYR A 230 15.32 10.05 5.65
C TYR A 230 16.53 10.96 5.38
N SER A 231 16.62 12.12 6.04
CA SER A 231 17.75 13.00 5.90
C SER A 231 18.97 12.43 6.64
N ASN A 232 20.13 12.92 6.33
CA ASN A 232 21.32 12.68 7.12
C ASN A 232 21.92 14.02 7.57
N GLU A 233 21.08 14.98 7.93
CA GLU A 233 21.49 16.35 8.29
C GLU A 233 22.40 16.36 9.51
N ARG A 234 22.23 15.43 10.46
CA ARG A 234 23.10 15.26 11.62
C ARG A 234 24.33 14.42 11.35
N GLY A 235 24.54 13.95 10.12
CA GLY A 235 25.73 13.19 9.74
C GLY A 235 25.84 11.83 10.41
N ARG A 236 24.71 11.11 10.60
CA ARG A 236 24.71 9.76 11.22
C ARG A 236 25.74 8.86 10.54
N PRO A 237 26.68 8.27 11.31
CA PRO A 237 27.64 7.32 10.76
C PRO A 237 26.91 6.11 10.15
N ARG A 238 27.50 5.57 9.12
CA ARG A 238 26.95 4.39 8.47
C ARG A 238 27.80 3.18 8.81
N HIS A 239 27.14 2.06 9.12
CA HIS A 239 27.80 0.84 9.54
C HIS A 239 28.97 0.42 8.62
N TRP A 240 28.81 0.53 7.30
CA TRP A 240 29.86 0.20 6.32
C TRP A 240 31.03 1.19 6.28
N SER A 241 30.91 2.34 6.92
CA SER A 241 32.04 3.27 7.07
C SER A 241 32.96 2.85 8.23
N ASP A 242 32.40 2.19 9.24
CA ASP A 242 33.12 1.81 10.47
C ASP A 242 33.56 0.35 10.48
N ASN A 243 32.85 -0.55 9.78
CA ASN A 243 33.14 -1.97 9.77
C ASN A 243 34.08 -2.33 8.59
N ARG A 244 35.27 -2.84 8.90
CA ARG A 244 36.28 -3.23 7.89
C ARG A 244 35.85 -4.43 7.03
N ASP A 245 34.99 -5.30 7.56
CA ASP A 245 34.56 -6.53 6.92
C ASP A 245 33.26 -6.36 6.14
N TRP A 246 32.71 -5.14 6.05
CA TRP A 246 31.42 -4.86 5.44
C TRP A 246 31.28 -5.42 4.04
N ALA A 247 32.33 -5.36 3.23
CA ALA A 247 32.28 -5.85 1.84
C ALA A 247 32.12 -7.38 1.77
N THR A 248 32.82 -8.12 2.67
CA THR A 248 32.70 -9.57 2.78
C THR A 248 31.31 -9.96 3.29
N LEU A 249 30.82 -9.28 4.34
CA LEU A 249 29.48 -9.51 4.89
C LEU A 249 28.41 -9.23 3.85
N SER A 250 28.52 -8.13 3.10
CA SER A 250 27.61 -7.77 2.01
C SER A 250 27.63 -8.79 0.88
N ALA A 251 28.82 -9.26 0.44
CA ALA A 251 28.95 -10.27 -0.60
C ALA A 251 28.30 -11.60 -0.21
N ARG A 252 28.49 -12.05 1.06
CA ARG A 252 27.82 -13.25 1.61
C ARG A 252 26.31 -13.08 1.68
N ALA A 253 25.83 -11.92 2.13
CA ALA A 253 24.39 -11.62 2.19
C ALA A 253 23.75 -11.66 0.80
N HIS A 254 24.39 -11.10 -0.23
CA HIS A 254 23.90 -11.18 -1.60
C HIS A 254 23.92 -12.63 -2.16
N ALA A 255 24.96 -13.40 -1.86
CA ALA A 255 25.02 -14.81 -2.27
C ALA A 255 23.90 -15.62 -1.60
N ARG A 256 23.61 -15.37 -0.31
CA ARG A 256 22.51 -15.95 0.45
C ARG A 256 21.15 -15.58 -0.14
N LEU A 257 20.93 -14.31 -0.46
CA LEU A 257 19.74 -13.82 -1.13
C LEU A 257 19.50 -14.55 -2.46
N ARG A 258 20.53 -14.64 -3.33
CA ARG A 258 20.41 -15.32 -4.62
C ARG A 258 20.14 -16.82 -4.45
N CYS A 259 20.71 -17.44 -3.42
CA CYS A 259 20.40 -18.82 -3.09
C CYS A 259 18.91 -19.01 -2.75
N LEU A 260 18.38 -18.16 -1.89
CA LEU A 260 16.99 -18.25 -1.43
C LEU A 260 15.98 -17.95 -2.57
N LEU A 261 16.24 -16.91 -3.37
CA LEU A 261 15.25 -16.38 -4.31
C LEU A 261 15.51 -16.80 -5.76
N ALA A 262 16.77 -16.85 -6.21
CA ALA A 262 17.12 -17.24 -7.56
C ALA A 262 17.59 -18.72 -7.68
N ARG A 263 17.68 -19.44 -6.55
CA ARG A 263 18.17 -20.83 -6.47
C ARG A 263 19.59 -21.01 -7.01
N GLU A 264 20.43 -19.99 -6.86
CA GLU A 264 21.85 -20.05 -7.17
C GLU A 264 22.62 -20.67 -6.00
N LEU A 265 23.48 -21.63 -6.27
CA LEU A 265 24.36 -22.19 -5.25
C LEU A 265 25.55 -21.26 -5.03
N PRO A 266 25.78 -20.74 -3.82
CA PRO A 266 26.91 -19.86 -3.54
C PRO A 266 28.23 -20.64 -3.51
N ALA A 267 29.30 -20.00 -3.94
CA ALA A 267 30.66 -20.56 -3.86
C ALA A 267 31.20 -20.59 -2.42
N ASP A 268 30.76 -19.64 -1.58
CA ASP A 268 31.14 -19.58 -0.14
C ASP A 268 30.11 -20.35 0.69
N PRO A 269 30.49 -21.47 1.34
CA PRO A 269 29.61 -22.25 2.20
C PRO A 269 29.03 -21.47 3.39
N GLU A 270 29.75 -20.44 3.86
CA GLU A 270 29.27 -19.58 4.95
C GLU A 270 27.99 -18.81 4.61
N ALA A 271 27.76 -18.53 3.32
CA ALA A 271 26.50 -17.95 2.85
C ALA A 271 25.30 -18.89 3.07
N MET A 272 25.53 -20.18 3.24
CA MET A 272 24.51 -21.22 3.48
C MET A 272 24.33 -21.59 4.94
N ARG A 273 25.13 -21.02 5.85
CA ARG A 273 25.04 -21.33 7.27
C ARG A 273 23.62 -21.10 7.79
N ASP A 274 23.07 -22.07 8.50
CA ASP A 274 21.73 -22.05 9.09
C ASP A 274 20.58 -21.76 8.09
N ILE A 275 20.79 -22.01 6.78
CA ILE A 275 19.81 -21.72 5.73
C ILE A 275 18.47 -22.45 5.97
N ALA A 276 18.50 -23.61 6.61
CA ALA A 276 17.29 -24.37 6.94
C ALA A 276 16.41 -23.63 7.98
N ARG A 277 17.02 -22.90 8.89
CA ARG A 277 16.32 -22.10 9.92
C ARG A 277 15.75 -20.80 9.34
N TYR A 278 16.46 -20.19 8.41
CA TYR A 278 16.13 -18.90 7.82
C TYR A 278 15.64 -19.03 6.37
N GLY A 279 15.22 -20.22 5.97
CA GLY A 279 14.75 -20.54 4.63
C GLY A 279 13.31 -20.10 4.36
N LEU A 280 12.82 -20.52 3.20
CA LEU A 280 11.44 -20.31 2.77
C LEU A 280 10.50 -21.23 3.54
N GLY A 281 9.25 -20.79 3.72
CA GLY A 281 8.19 -21.62 4.26
C GLY A 281 7.73 -22.70 3.27
N THR A 282 6.82 -23.55 3.75
CA THR A 282 6.25 -24.67 2.98
C THR A 282 4.75 -24.55 2.77
N ARG A 283 4.11 -23.48 3.27
CA ARG A 283 2.67 -23.27 3.08
C ARG A 283 2.34 -22.74 1.70
N ARG A 284 3.26 -21.99 1.09
CA ARG A 284 3.19 -21.46 -0.28
C ARG A 284 4.58 -21.55 -0.91
N THR A 285 4.64 -21.73 -2.21
CA THR A 285 5.92 -21.87 -2.93
C THR A 285 6.48 -20.51 -3.34
N LEU A 286 7.76 -20.46 -3.70
CA LEU A 286 8.39 -19.28 -4.28
C LEU A 286 7.73 -18.89 -5.60
N GLU A 287 7.38 -19.85 -6.44
CA GLU A 287 6.70 -19.62 -7.71
C GLU A 287 5.30 -18.99 -7.53
N GLU A 288 4.60 -19.38 -6.47
CA GLU A 288 3.33 -18.74 -6.13
C GLU A 288 3.53 -17.30 -5.67
N TYR A 289 4.60 -17.03 -4.89
CA TYR A 289 4.97 -15.65 -4.53
C TYR A 289 5.33 -14.82 -5.76
N GLU A 290 6.18 -15.34 -6.66
CA GLU A 290 6.58 -14.64 -7.88
C GLU A 290 5.37 -14.27 -8.74
N ARG A 291 4.39 -15.18 -8.83
CA ARG A 291 3.13 -14.94 -9.55
C ARG A 291 2.26 -13.89 -8.86
N PHE A 292 2.14 -13.95 -7.53
CA PHE A 292 1.40 -12.98 -6.72
C PHE A 292 2.03 -11.59 -6.80
N ALA A 293 3.35 -11.52 -6.58
CA ALA A 293 4.13 -10.29 -6.59
C ALA A 293 4.43 -9.76 -8.00
N ASP A 294 4.12 -10.52 -9.07
CA ASP A 294 4.42 -10.19 -10.46
C ASP A 294 5.92 -9.94 -10.69
N LEU A 295 6.74 -10.87 -10.19
CA LEU A 295 8.21 -10.84 -10.23
C LEU A 295 8.77 -12.14 -10.81
N ASP A 296 9.99 -12.07 -11.37
CA ASP A 296 10.83 -13.25 -11.67
C ASP A 296 12.25 -12.97 -11.17
N PHE A 297 12.62 -13.63 -10.08
CA PHE A 297 13.93 -13.41 -9.44
C PHE A 297 15.09 -13.91 -10.29
N ARG A 298 14.90 -14.97 -11.07
CA ARG A 298 15.95 -15.53 -11.95
C ARG A 298 16.20 -14.65 -13.16
N ARG A 299 15.10 -14.19 -13.82
CA ARG A 299 15.18 -13.30 -14.97
C ARG A 299 15.38 -11.85 -14.59
N ARG A 300 15.20 -11.53 -13.30
CA ARG A 300 15.25 -10.17 -12.75
C ARG A 300 14.27 -9.24 -13.46
N THR A 301 13.03 -9.73 -13.63
CA THR A 301 11.97 -8.93 -14.26
C THR A 301 10.92 -8.50 -13.26
N ILE A 302 10.35 -7.31 -13.50
CA ILE A 302 9.32 -6.68 -12.69
C ILE A 302 8.11 -6.48 -13.60
N GLY A 303 6.99 -7.07 -13.22
CA GLY A 303 5.74 -6.87 -13.92
C GLY A 303 4.96 -5.62 -13.43
N PRO A 304 3.89 -5.24 -14.13
CA PRO A 304 3.12 -4.03 -13.82
C PRO A 304 2.59 -3.96 -12.38
N ARG A 305 2.10 -5.07 -11.82
CA ARG A 305 1.58 -5.09 -10.43
C ARG A 305 2.66 -4.76 -9.41
N ALA A 306 3.85 -5.34 -9.57
CA ALA A 306 4.98 -5.04 -8.71
C ALA A 306 5.44 -3.58 -8.85
N ALA A 307 5.47 -3.05 -10.09
CA ALA A 307 5.88 -1.69 -10.39
C ALA A 307 4.90 -0.63 -9.84
N ASP A 308 3.61 -0.96 -9.79
CA ASP A 308 2.55 -0.06 -9.30
C ASP A 308 2.17 -0.29 -7.83
N GLY A 309 2.62 -1.40 -7.21
CA GLY A 309 2.26 -1.77 -5.84
C GLY A 309 0.78 -2.14 -5.71
N ARG A 310 0.21 -2.81 -6.74
CA ARG A 310 -1.20 -3.17 -6.80
C ARG A 310 -1.34 -4.68 -6.72
N PHE A 311 -1.62 -5.18 -5.52
CA PHE A 311 -1.75 -6.60 -5.24
C PHE A 311 -3.21 -6.89 -4.85
N GLY A 312 -3.99 -7.43 -5.78
CA GLY A 312 -5.34 -7.92 -5.53
C GLY A 312 -5.34 -9.32 -4.90
N SER A 313 -6.49 -10.00 -4.94
CA SER A 313 -6.54 -11.42 -4.56
C SER A 313 -5.48 -12.20 -5.36
N PRO A 314 -4.74 -13.14 -4.74
CA PRO A 314 -3.60 -13.83 -5.37
C PRO A 314 -3.88 -14.52 -6.72
N LEU A 315 -5.15 -14.62 -7.12
CA LEU A 315 -5.62 -15.36 -8.29
C LEU A 315 -6.29 -14.49 -9.37
N ASP A 316 -6.37 -13.14 -9.22
CA ASP A 316 -7.11 -12.32 -10.17
C ASP A 316 -6.25 -11.85 -11.37
N ASP A 317 -6.06 -12.74 -12.35
CA ASP A 317 -5.60 -12.36 -13.70
C ASP A 317 -6.57 -11.39 -14.39
N GLY A 318 -7.77 -11.21 -13.88
CA GLY A 318 -8.81 -10.36 -14.41
C GLY A 318 -8.43 -8.88 -14.38
N GLU A 319 -7.80 -8.41 -13.29
CA GLU A 319 -7.31 -7.03 -13.17
C GLU A 319 -6.27 -6.69 -14.26
N VAL A 320 -5.27 -7.55 -14.44
CA VAL A 320 -4.25 -7.36 -15.48
C VAL A 320 -4.88 -7.33 -16.87
N ARG A 321 -5.88 -8.17 -17.13
CA ARG A 321 -6.61 -8.18 -18.40
C ARG A 321 -7.40 -6.90 -18.59
N ARG A 322 -8.09 -6.40 -17.54
CA ARG A 322 -8.82 -5.12 -17.59
C ARG A 322 -7.87 -3.96 -17.85
N ALA A 323 -6.79 -3.83 -17.06
CA ALA A 323 -5.80 -2.79 -17.24
C ALA A 323 -5.24 -2.77 -18.67
N ARG A 324 -4.82 -3.91 -19.21
CA ARG A 324 -4.32 -4.03 -20.59
C ARG A 324 -5.37 -3.67 -21.64
N ALA A 325 -6.62 -4.10 -21.45
CA ALA A 325 -7.69 -3.80 -22.39
C ALA A 325 -7.97 -2.29 -22.47
N PHE A 326 -8.13 -1.63 -21.31
CA PHE A 326 -8.44 -0.19 -21.27
C PHE A 326 -7.24 0.68 -21.62
N SER A 327 -5.99 0.32 -21.23
CA SER A 327 -4.77 0.99 -21.68
C SER A 327 -4.63 0.95 -23.21
N ARG A 328 -4.88 -0.20 -23.82
CA ARG A 328 -4.87 -0.32 -25.29
C ARG A 328 -5.92 0.57 -25.93
N ILE A 329 -7.18 0.53 -25.45
CA ILE A 329 -8.29 1.35 -25.96
C ILE A 329 -7.91 2.84 -25.89
N PHE A 330 -7.35 3.30 -24.78
CA PHE A 330 -6.95 4.68 -24.57
C PHE A 330 -5.81 5.11 -25.50
N ASN A 331 -4.75 4.31 -25.60
CA ASN A 331 -3.56 4.61 -26.40
C ASN A 331 -3.85 4.59 -27.90
N GLU A 332 -4.59 3.57 -28.38
CA GLU A 332 -4.95 3.39 -29.77
C GLU A 332 -6.16 4.25 -30.20
N ARG A 333 -6.81 4.94 -29.27
CA ARG A 333 -8.05 5.71 -29.51
C ARG A 333 -9.13 4.88 -30.20
N THR A 334 -9.28 3.63 -29.77
CA THR A 334 -10.15 2.63 -30.41
C THR A 334 -11.60 3.08 -30.54
N TRP A 335 -12.10 3.95 -29.65
CA TRP A 335 -13.45 4.49 -29.71
C TRP A 335 -13.64 5.63 -30.72
N GLY A 336 -12.60 6.00 -31.49
CA GLY A 336 -12.69 6.80 -32.72
C GLY A 336 -13.18 8.24 -32.55
N CYS A 337 -12.84 8.93 -31.45
CA CYS A 337 -13.19 10.32 -31.24
C CYS A 337 -11.96 11.23 -31.27
N VAL A 338 -12.04 12.36 -31.99
CA VAL A 338 -10.94 13.33 -32.09
C VAL A 338 -10.82 14.18 -30.81
N GLU A 339 -11.98 14.60 -30.25
CA GLU A 339 -12.04 15.48 -29.08
C GLU A 339 -11.59 14.78 -27.78
N THR A 340 -11.95 13.54 -27.61
CA THR A 340 -11.73 12.78 -26.36
C THR A 340 -11.28 11.36 -26.65
N ARG A 341 -10.43 10.80 -25.79
CA ARG A 341 -10.02 9.40 -25.84
C ARG A 341 -11.05 8.46 -25.23
N SER A 342 -11.99 9.02 -24.46
CA SER A 342 -13.09 8.29 -23.80
C SER A 342 -14.32 8.09 -24.70
N GLY A 343 -14.19 8.35 -26.02
CA GLY A 343 -15.21 8.08 -27.02
C GLY A 343 -16.23 9.20 -27.23
N PRO A 344 -17.06 9.13 -28.32
CA PRO A 344 -17.94 10.21 -28.73
C PRO A 344 -19.01 10.59 -27.70
N GLY A 345 -19.42 9.67 -26.85
CA GLY A 345 -20.33 9.93 -25.73
C GLY A 345 -19.76 10.81 -24.62
N SER A 346 -18.44 11.08 -24.65
CA SER A 346 -17.72 11.89 -23.66
C SER A 346 -17.27 13.25 -24.22
N THR A 347 -17.83 13.69 -25.37
CA THR A 347 -17.59 15.03 -25.89
C THR A 347 -18.30 16.08 -25.03
N LEU A 348 -17.77 17.31 -25.01
CA LEU A 348 -18.38 18.44 -24.30
C LEU A 348 -19.80 18.72 -24.76
N ALA A 349 -20.04 18.64 -26.06
CA ALA A 349 -21.36 18.87 -26.68
C ALA A 349 -22.38 17.78 -26.30
N ALA A 350 -22.00 16.49 -26.44
CA ALA A 350 -22.87 15.37 -26.10
C ALA A 350 -23.29 15.35 -24.61
N THR A 351 -22.41 15.79 -23.72
CA THR A 351 -22.63 15.73 -22.26
C THR A 351 -23.19 17.03 -21.67
N ALA A 352 -23.33 18.12 -22.43
CA ALA A 352 -23.65 19.45 -21.89
C ALA A 352 -24.94 19.48 -21.06
N ALA A 353 -26.03 18.91 -21.55
CA ALA A 353 -27.33 18.90 -20.87
C ALA A 353 -27.32 17.99 -19.65
N MET A 354 -26.76 16.77 -19.79
CA MET A 354 -26.62 15.79 -18.70
C MET A 354 -25.73 16.34 -17.60
N ARG A 355 -24.55 16.89 -17.93
CA ARG A 355 -23.62 17.49 -16.96
C ARG A 355 -24.30 18.59 -16.14
N LYS A 356 -25.05 19.51 -16.79
CA LYS A 356 -25.80 20.55 -16.09
C LYS A 356 -26.83 19.97 -15.11
N SER A 357 -27.53 18.90 -15.51
CA SER A 357 -28.52 18.22 -14.66
C SER A 357 -27.87 17.47 -13.51
N LEU A 358 -26.74 16.80 -13.77
CA LEU A 358 -25.96 16.09 -12.76
C LEU A 358 -25.45 17.05 -11.68
N LEU A 359 -24.84 18.18 -12.06
CA LEU A 359 -24.34 19.17 -11.09
C LEU A 359 -25.43 19.72 -10.18
N LYS A 360 -26.61 20.03 -10.73
CA LYS A 360 -27.76 20.45 -9.93
C LYS A 360 -28.22 19.36 -8.96
N LEU A 361 -28.17 18.09 -9.40
CA LEU A 361 -28.54 16.97 -8.55
C LEU A 361 -27.51 16.76 -7.43
N LEU A 362 -26.21 16.78 -7.73
CA LEU A 362 -25.14 16.67 -6.72
C LEU A 362 -25.30 17.75 -5.64
N GLN A 363 -25.55 18.99 -6.07
CA GLN A 363 -25.80 20.11 -5.16
C GLN A 363 -27.06 19.90 -4.29
N ARG A 364 -28.17 19.42 -4.88
CA ARG A 364 -29.42 19.11 -4.15
C ARG A 364 -29.23 17.99 -3.13
N LEU A 365 -28.40 17.00 -3.44
CA LEU A 365 -28.09 15.87 -2.56
C LEU A 365 -26.99 16.19 -1.54
N ASN A 366 -26.45 17.42 -1.57
CA ASN A 366 -25.33 17.86 -0.74
C ASN A 366 -24.09 16.96 -0.89
N VAL A 367 -23.83 16.50 -2.12
CA VAL A 367 -22.62 15.75 -2.46
C VAL A 367 -21.46 16.72 -2.56
N ARG A 368 -20.47 16.61 -1.67
CA ARG A 368 -19.28 17.46 -1.60
C ARG A 368 -18.04 16.73 -2.10
N SER A 369 -18.02 15.41 -1.95
CA SER A 369 -16.96 14.54 -2.42
C SER A 369 -17.50 13.54 -3.47
N LEU A 370 -16.77 13.40 -4.59
CA LEU A 370 -17.15 12.52 -5.69
C LEU A 370 -15.98 11.60 -6.05
N LEU A 371 -16.21 10.28 -6.01
CA LEU A 371 -15.34 9.29 -6.60
C LEU A 371 -15.82 8.98 -8.03
N ASP A 372 -15.03 9.33 -9.04
CA ASP A 372 -15.29 9.01 -10.45
C ASP A 372 -14.52 7.72 -10.80
N ALA A 373 -15.23 6.61 -10.80
CA ALA A 373 -14.70 5.27 -11.05
C ALA A 373 -14.72 4.96 -12.55
N GLY A 374 -13.53 5.01 -13.17
CA GLY A 374 -13.31 5.01 -14.61
C GLY A 374 -13.40 6.41 -15.17
N CYS A 375 -12.58 7.34 -14.63
CA CYS A 375 -12.64 8.78 -14.95
C CYS A 375 -12.25 9.09 -16.40
N GLY A 376 -11.55 8.18 -17.08
CA GLY A 376 -11.08 8.37 -18.45
C GLY A 376 -10.21 9.63 -18.58
N ASP A 377 -10.25 10.28 -19.75
CA ASP A 377 -9.49 11.52 -20.01
C ASP A 377 -10.10 12.79 -19.41
N LEU A 378 -11.17 12.65 -18.63
CA LEU A 378 -11.86 13.74 -17.93
C LEU A 378 -12.41 14.86 -18.82
N ASN A 379 -12.46 14.68 -20.14
CA ASN A 379 -12.89 15.70 -21.10
C ASN A 379 -14.26 16.29 -20.74
N TRP A 380 -15.24 15.42 -20.46
CA TRP A 380 -16.61 15.86 -20.22
C TRP A 380 -16.83 16.44 -18.84
N PHE A 381 -16.13 15.96 -17.79
CA PHE A 381 -16.31 16.39 -16.40
C PHE A 381 -15.31 17.47 -15.98
N GLY A 382 -14.17 17.61 -16.65
CA GLY A 382 -13.13 18.59 -16.34
C GLY A 382 -13.63 20.01 -16.06
N PRO A 383 -14.60 20.56 -16.84
CA PRO A 383 -15.19 21.88 -16.56
C PRO A 383 -16.00 21.97 -15.26
N ALA A 384 -16.35 20.84 -14.65
CA ALA A 384 -17.18 20.77 -13.45
C ALA A 384 -16.39 20.54 -12.15
N LEU A 385 -15.09 20.29 -12.24
CA LEU A 385 -14.25 19.94 -11.09
C LEU A 385 -14.31 20.97 -9.94
N ASP A 386 -14.35 22.27 -10.27
CA ASP A 386 -14.35 23.35 -9.26
C ASP A 386 -15.68 23.48 -8.51
N THR A 387 -16.68 22.67 -8.83
CA THR A 387 -17.98 22.66 -8.15
C THR A 387 -18.04 21.73 -6.97
N LEU A 388 -16.99 20.92 -6.74
CA LEU A 388 -16.86 19.96 -5.66
C LEU A 388 -15.74 20.37 -4.70
N ASP A 389 -15.89 20.04 -3.43
CA ASP A 389 -14.83 20.22 -2.43
C ASP A 389 -13.71 19.20 -2.65
N LEU A 390 -14.08 17.97 -3.06
CA LEU A 390 -13.18 16.87 -3.31
C LEU A 390 -13.63 16.07 -4.54
N TYR A 391 -12.75 15.91 -5.51
CA TYR A 391 -12.89 15.01 -6.65
C TYR A 391 -11.78 13.98 -6.63
N LEU A 392 -12.16 12.71 -6.67
CA LEU A 392 -11.27 11.55 -6.71
C LEU A 392 -11.49 10.81 -8.02
N GLY A 393 -10.58 10.94 -8.99
CA GLY A 393 -10.62 10.18 -10.25
C GLY A 393 -9.82 8.89 -10.13
N ILE A 394 -10.44 7.75 -10.42
CA ILE A 394 -9.72 6.48 -10.55
C ILE A 394 -9.94 5.87 -11.93
N ASP A 395 -8.91 5.22 -12.44
CA ASP A 395 -8.98 4.40 -13.65
C ASP A 395 -8.05 3.19 -13.51
N VAL A 396 -8.40 2.08 -14.13
CA VAL A 396 -7.59 0.85 -14.12
C VAL A 396 -6.34 0.98 -15.00
N SER A 397 -6.34 1.94 -15.94
CA SER A 397 -5.23 2.23 -16.86
C SER A 397 -4.26 3.25 -16.26
N PRO A 398 -2.99 2.88 -16.03
CA PRO A 398 -1.95 3.83 -15.61
C PRO A 398 -1.77 4.99 -16.58
N GLU A 399 -1.88 4.74 -17.88
CA GLU A 399 -1.70 5.76 -18.94
C GLU A 399 -2.81 6.81 -18.92
N VAL A 400 -4.04 6.42 -18.55
CA VAL A 400 -5.14 7.36 -18.31
C VAL A 400 -4.80 8.28 -17.14
N ILE A 401 -4.36 7.71 -16.05
CA ILE A 401 -4.04 8.46 -14.82
C ILE A 401 -2.85 9.40 -15.04
N ASP A 402 -1.78 8.94 -15.70
CA ASP A 402 -0.64 9.79 -16.05
C ASP A 402 -1.07 10.99 -16.93
N TYR A 403 -1.97 10.73 -17.89
CA TYR A 403 -2.50 11.77 -18.76
C TYR A 403 -3.28 12.84 -17.99
N VAL A 404 -4.24 12.45 -17.13
CA VAL A 404 -5.05 13.41 -16.36
C VAL A 404 -4.24 14.12 -15.28
N LEU A 405 -3.28 13.46 -14.66
CA LEU A 405 -2.32 14.09 -13.74
C LEU A 405 -1.52 15.19 -14.46
N GLY A 406 -1.11 14.96 -15.71
CA GLY A 406 -0.43 15.97 -16.51
C GLY A 406 -1.28 17.21 -16.78
N LEU A 407 -2.59 17.03 -17.01
CA LEU A 407 -3.53 18.11 -17.32
C LEU A 407 -4.01 18.90 -16.09
N HIS A 408 -4.13 18.26 -14.93
CA HIS A 408 -4.77 18.82 -13.74
C HIS A 408 -3.82 18.99 -12.56
N ARG A 409 -2.51 18.98 -12.81
CA ARG A 409 -1.47 19.09 -11.78
C ARG A 409 -1.65 20.33 -10.91
N GLY A 410 -1.62 20.14 -9.58
CA GLY A 410 -1.72 21.25 -8.61
C GLY A 410 -3.13 21.84 -8.43
N ARG A 411 -4.16 21.26 -9.02
CA ARG A 411 -5.55 21.70 -8.80
C ARG A 411 -6.02 21.28 -7.42
N ARG A 412 -6.45 22.23 -6.60
CA ARG A 412 -6.87 21.97 -5.21
C ARG A 412 -8.12 21.09 -5.19
N GLY A 413 -8.13 20.10 -4.29
CA GLY A 413 -9.27 19.20 -4.09
C GLY A 413 -9.47 18.18 -5.23
N VAL A 414 -8.51 18.05 -6.15
CA VAL A 414 -8.59 17.12 -7.29
C VAL A 414 -7.42 16.14 -7.22
N PHE A 415 -7.74 14.85 -7.09
CA PHE A 415 -6.75 13.78 -6.95
C PHE A 415 -7.05 12.64 -7.92
N PHE A 416 -6.00 11.97 -8.38
CA PHE A 416 -6.12 10.83 -9.28
C PHE A 416 -5.29 9.66 -8.78
N ASN A 417 -5.78 8.44 -8.98
CA ASN A 417 -5.05 7.22 -8.66
C ASN A 417 -5.38 6.10 -9.64
N VAL A 418 -4.39 5.24 -9.90
CA VAL A 418 -4.63 3.97 -10.59
C VAL A 418 -5.35 3.04 -9.64
N ALA A 419 -6.58 2.64 -9.97
CA ALA A 419 -7.35 1.68 -9.19
C ALA A 419 -8.42 0.99 -10.04
N ASP A 420 -8.69 -0.26 -9.72
CA ASP A 420 -9.71 -1.08 -10.38
C ASP A 420 -11.01 -1.08 -9.55
N VAL A 421 -12.08 -0.54 -10.11
CA VAL A 421 -13.39 -0.53 -9.45
C VAL A 421 -13.90 -1.94 -9.07
N VAL A 422 -13.41 -2.97 -9.73
CA VAL A 422 -13.80 -4.37 -9.50
C VAL A 422 -13.12 -4.97 -8.28
N SER A 423 -11.82 -4.76 -8.12
CA SER A 423 -10.99 -5.52 -7.17
C SER A 423 -10.29 -4.68 -6.09
N ASP A 424 -9.97 -3.40 -6.37
CA ASP A 424 -9.23 -2.58 -5.42
C ASP A 424 -10.13 -1.96 -4.33
N ALA A 425 -9.56 -1.76 -3.14
CA ALA A 425 -10.24 -1.01 -2.10
C ALA A 425 -10.47 0.45 -2.54
N LEU A 426 -11.74 0.86 -2.57
CA LEU A 426 -12.11 2.18 -3.04
C LEU A 426 -12.01 3.23 -1.92
N PRO A 427 -11.59 4.47 -2.23
CA PRO A 427 -11.65 5.57 -1.26
C PRO A 427 -13.09 5.94 -0.93
N SER A 428 -13.30 6.52 0.25
CA SER A 428 -14.61 7.01 0.67
C SER A 428 -14.95 8.34 -0.01
N ALA A 429 -16.20 8.47 -0.46
CA ALA A 429 -16.77 9.69 -0.99
C ALA A 429 -18.29 9.72 -0.74
N ASP A 430 -18.93 10.89 -0.83
CA ASP A 430 -20.39 10.98 -0.70
C ASP A 430 -21.11 10.24 -1.82
N ALA A 431 -20.53 10.24 -3.02
CA ALA A 431 -21.08 9.55 -4.18
C ALA A 431 -19.98 8.90 -5.03
N VAL A 432 -20.33 7.76 -5.65
CA VAL A 432 -19.53 7.12 -6.70
C VAL A 432 -20.21 7.36 -8.05
N LEU A 433 -19.48 7.97 -8.98
CA LEU A 433 -19.87 8.10 -10.37
C LEU A 433 -19.21 6.98 -11.18
N CYS A 434 -20.00 6.22 -11.90
CA CYS A 434 -19.55 5.11 -12.76
C CYS A 434 -20.23 5.21 -14.12
N ARG A 435 -19.83 6.24 -14.91
CA ARG A 435 -20.45 6.55 -16.18
C ARG A 435 -19.77 5.82 -17.33
N HIS A 436 -20.53 5.00 -18.08
CA HIS A 436 -20.04 4.18 -19.20
C HIS A 436 -18.85 3.26 -18.84
N VAL A 437 -18.77 2.76 -17.61
CA VAL A 437 -17.74 1.83 -17.17
C VAL A 437 -18.28 0.40 -17.10
N LEU A 438 -19.36 0.20 -16.34
CA LEU A 438 -19.94 -1.13 -16.12
C LEU A 438 -20.45 -1.77 -17.44
N THR A 439 -20.78 -0.95 -18.45
CA THR A 439 -21.18 -1.39 -19.80
C THR A 439 -20.06 -2.12 -20.55
N HIS A 440 -18.82 -1.98 -20.09
CA HIS A 440 -17.62 -2.58 -20.69
C HIS A 440 -17.08 -3.78 -19.91
N LEU A 441 -17.80 -4.24 -18.87
CA LEU A 441 -17.36 -5.33 -17.99
C LEU A 441 -18.29 -6.56 -18.12
N PRO A 442 -17.74 -7.78 -18.04
CA PRO A 442 -18.53 -9.02 -17.87
C PRO A 442 -19.48 -8.94 -16.68
N ASN A 443 -20.60 -9.67 -16.73
CA ASN A 443 -21.63 -9.61 -15.68
C ASN A 443 -21.10 -9.90 -14.27
N ALA A 444 -20.23 -10.90 -14.12
CA ALA A 444 -19.62 -11.23 -12.83
C ALA A 444 -18.75 -10.07 -12.29
N GLN A 445 -18.04 -9.36 -13.16
CA GLN A 445 -17.23 -8.21 -12.78
C GLN A 445 -18.10 -6.98 -12.44
N VAL A 446 -19.23 -6.78 -13.10
CA VAL A 446 -20.20 -5.76 -12.71
C VAL A 446 -20.74 -6.02 -11.31
N GLN A 447 -21.10 -7.28 -10.97
CA GLN A 447 -21.56 -7.65 -9.63
C GLN A 447 -20.46 -7.36 -8.57
N ALA A 448 -19.21 -7.74 -8.86
CA ALA A 448 -18.08 -7.47 -7.98
C ALA A 448 -17.84 -5.96 -7.79
N ALA A 449 -17.93 -5.17 -8.87
CA ALA A 449 -17.81 -3.71 -8.80
C ALA A 449 -18.93 -3.08 -7.96
N LEU A 450 -20.18 -3.51 -8.13
CA LEU A 450 -21.32 -3.02 -7.33
C LEU A 450 -21.15 -3.32 -5.85
N GLU A 451 -20.67 -4.52 -5.52
CA GLU A 451 -20.38 -4.91 -4.13
C GLU A 451 -19.21 -4.10 -3.56
N ASN A 452 -18.17 -3.88 -4.35
CA ASN A 452 -17.02 -3.08 -3.97
C ASN A 452 -17.41 -1.61 -3.72
N ILE A 453 -18.28 -1.04 -4.57
CA ILE A 453 -18.83 0.31 -4.40
C ILE A 453 -19.64 0.40 -3.09
N ARG A 454 -20.47 -0.61 -2.75
CA ARG A 454 -21.19 -0.63 -1.45
C ARG A 454 -20.22 -0.63 -0.26
N ARG A 455 -19.14 -1.41 -0.34
CA ARG A 455 -18.12 -1.48 0.72
C ARG A 455 -17.35 -0.17 0.90
N SER A 456 -17.27 0.70 -0.12
CA SER A 456 -16.61 2.01 -0.01
C SER A 456 -17.32 2.95 0.99
N GLY A 457 -18.54 2.63 1.40
CA GLY A 457 -19.34 3.46 2.30
C GLY A 457 -19.93 4.71 1.65
N ALA A 458 -19.86 4.81 0.31
CA ALA A 458 -20.51 5.89 -0.43
C ALA A 458 -22.03 5.83 -0.25
N ARG A 459 -22.65 7.00 -0.05
CA ARG A 459 -24.10 7.09 0.08
C ARG A 459 -24.80 6.89 -1.27
N TYR A 460 -24.25 7.44 -2.33
CA TYR A 460 -24.91 7.39 -3.64
C TYR A 460 -24.06 6.66 -4.67
N LEU A 461 -24.72 5.80 -5.47
CA LEU A 461 -24.19 5.28 -6.73
C LEU A 461 -24.86 6.04 -7.88
N ILE A 462 -24.06 6.58 -8.79
CA ILE A 462 -24.50 7.25 -10.02
C ILE A 462 -23.91 6.47 -11.19
N ALA A 463 -24.72 5.70 -11.92
CA ALA A 463 -24.20 4.82 -12.96
C ALA A 463 -25.06 4.80 -14.22
N THR A 464 -24.40 4.52 -15.37
CA THR A 464 -25.07 4.32 -16.66
C THR A 464 -25.94 3.09 -16.64
N SER A 465 -27.18 3.20 -17.10
CA SER A 465 -28.13 2.10 -17.26
C SER A 465 -29.04 2.33 -18.48
N HIS A 466 -29.48 1.25 -19.12
CA HIS A 466 -30.35 1.27 -20.29
C HIS A 466 -31.62 0.48 -19.98
N ARG A 467 -32.72 1.15 -19.80
CA ARG A 467 -33.99 0.55 -19.39
C ARG A 467 -34.41 -0.58 -20.35
N GLY A 468 -34.64 -1.77 -19.78
CA GLY A 468 -35.10 -2.95 -20.52
C GLY A 468 -34.00 -3.69 -21.31
N ALA A 469 -32.73 -3.36 -21.13
CA ALA A 469 -31.63 -4.10 -21.75
C ALA A 469 -31.50 -5.54 -21.17
N ALA A 470 -31.09 -6.46 -22.04
CA ALA A 470 -31.04 -7.90 -21.71
C ALA A 470 -29.78 -8.35 -20.95
N ASN A 471 -28.87 -7.46 -20.59
CA ASN A 471 -27.61 -7.75 -19.88
C ASN A 471 -26.79 -8.89 -20.51
N ALA A 472 -26.59 -8.83 -21.84
CA ALA A 472 -25.76 -9.79 -22.56
C ALA A 472 -24.32 -9.82 -22.03
N GLU A 473 -23.63 -10.96 -22.13
CA GLU A 473 -22.24 -11.07 -21.70
C GLU A 473 -21.30 -10.34 -22.68
N VAL A 474 -20.21 -9.77 -22.16
CA VAL A 474 -19.15 -9.12 -22.96
C VAL A 474 -17.78 -9.44 -22.36
N GLU A 475 -16.74 -9.35 -23.19
CA GLU A 475 -15.35 -9.36 -22.71
C GLU A 475 -14.95 -7.97 -22.17
N PRO A 476 -13.94 -7.87 -21.29
CA PRO A 476 -13.44 -6.61 -20.79
C PRO A 476 -13.05 -5.66 -21.93
N GLY A 477 -13.58 -4.43 -21.93
CA GLY A 477 -13.41 -3.44 -23.01
C GLY A 477 -14.39 -3.56 -24.17
N GLY A 478 -15.22 -4.61 -24.24
CA GLY A 478 -16.37 -4.66 -25.12
C GLY A 478 -17.45 -3.66 -24.70
N TRP A 479 -18.57 -3.58 -25.43
CA TRP A 479 -19.69 -2.70 -25.08
C TRP A 479 -21.04 -3.44 -25.19
N ARG A 480 -21.90 -3.18 -24.22
CA ARG A 480 -23.32 -3.57 -24.29
C ARG A 480 -24.21 -2.52 -23.65
N ALA A 481 -25.47 -2.49 -24.09
CA ALA A 481 -26.52 -1.89 -23.28
C ALA A 481 -26.79 -2.80 -22.05
N GLN A 482 -26.91 -2.20 -20.85
CA GLN A 482 -27.20 -2.95 -19.61
C GLN A 482 -28.27 -2.26 -18.79
N ASP A 483 -29.15 -3.04 -18.15
CA ASP A 483 -30.12 -2.56 -17.16
C ASP A 483 -29.72 -3.06 -15.76
N LEU A 484 -29.23 -2.15 -14.91
CA LEU A 484 -28.80 -2.50 -13.56
C LEU A 484 -29.96 -2.88 -12.64
N CYS A 485 -31.23 -2.58 -13.02
CA CYS A 485 -32.41 -3.03 -12.28
C CYS A 485 -32.90 -4.42 -12.70
N ALA A 486 -32.38 -4.97 -13.80
CA ALA A 486 -32.73 -6.31 -14.29
C ALA A 486 -31.69 -7.37 -13.84
N PRO A 487 -32.05 -8.66 -13.83
CA PRO A 487 -31.08 -9.73 -13.60
C PRO A 487 -29.90 -9.66 -14.57
N PRO A 488 -28.68 -10.02 -14.13
CA PRO A 488 -28.32 -10.59 -12.83
C PRO A 488 -28.05 -9.56 -11.72
N PHE A 489 -28.14 -8.25 -11.98
CA PHE A 489 -27.76 -7.18 -11.06
C PHE A 489 -28.85 -6.85 -10.05
N SER A 490 -30.10 -6.74 -10.51
CA SER A 490 -31.32 -6.59 -9.69
C SER A 490 -31.26 -5.46 -8.66
N LEU A 491 -30.65 -4.33 -8.99
CA LEU A 491 -30.69 -3.15 -8.13
C LEU A 491 -32.15 -2.66 -7.96
N PRO A 492 -32.49 -2.06 -6.81
CA PRO A 492 -33.83 -1.49 -6.61
C PRO A 492 -34.11 -0.36 -7.62
N PRO A 493 -35.35 0.11 -7.73
CA PRO A 493 -35.65 1.29 -8.55
C PRO A 493 -34.74 2.48 -8.16
N PRO A 494 -34.19 3.23 -9.13
CA PRO A 494 -33.33 4.36 -8.83
C PRO A 494 -34.12 5.51 -8.18
N ALA A 495 -33.48 6.24 -7.26
CA ALA A 495 -34.04 7.42 -6.65
C ALA A 495 -34.19 8.61 -7.63
N PHE A 496 -33.26 8.69 -8.59
CA PHE A 496 -33.30 9.72 -9.66
C PHE A 496 -32.82 9.13 -10.98
N VAL A 497 -33.31 9.72 -12.09
CA VAL A 497 -32.92 9.36 -13.45
C VAL A 497 -32.60 10.65 -14.22
N LEU A 498 -31.43 10.69 -14.83
CA LEU A 498 -30.99 11.75 -15.73
C LEU A 498 -30.85 11.17 -17.15
N GLN A 499 -31.23 11.96 -18.17
CA GLN A 499 -31.04 11.55 -19.57
C GLN A 499 -29.60 11.85 -20.02
N ASP A 500 -28.89 10.84 -20.53
CA ASP A 500 -27.49 10.92 -21.00
C ASP A 500 -27.38 10.85 -22.53
N GLY A 501 -28.49 11.04 -23.25
CA GLY A 501 -28.54 10.98 -24.70
C GLY A 501 -28.69 9.57 -25.28
N GLY A 502 -29.20 9.45 -26.52
CA GLY A 502 -29.23 8.18 -27.24
C GLY A 502 -30.00 7.04 -26.57
N GLY A 503 -30.96 7.31 -25.68
CA GLY A 503 -31.67 6.29 -24.92
C GLY A 503 -30.89 5.78 -23.70
N THR A 504 -29.74 6.38 -23.36
CA THR A 504 -28.96 6.08 -22.20
C THR A 504 -29.42 6.93 -21.02
N GLU A 505 -29.51 6.31 -19.84
CA GLU A 505 -29.85 6.97 -18.59
C GLU A 505 -28.65 6.92 -17.62
N LEU A 506 -28.43 8.02 -16.90
CA LEU A 506 -27.58 8.06 -15.72
C LEU A 506 -28.50 7.97 -14.50
N ARG A 507 -28.51 6.81 -13.84
CA ARG A 507 -29.40 6.50 -12.73
C ARG A 507 -28.68 6.65 -11.40
N VAL A 508 -29.42 7.06 -10.37
CA VAL A 508 -28.88 7.32 -9.04
C VAL A 508 -29.58 6.46 -8.01
N TRP A 509 -28.82 5.72 -7.24
CA TRP A 509 -29.29 4.90 -6.11
C TRP A 509 -28.76 5.46 -4.79
N ASP A 510 -29.62 5.53 -3.77
CA ASP A 510 -29.19 5.76 -2.38
C ASP A 510 -28.84 4.39 -1.79
N LEU A 511 -27.55 4.17 -1.50
CA LEU A 511 -27.03 2.88 -1.01
C LEU A 511 -27.29 2.67 0.49
N THR A 512 -27.80 3.69 1.19
CA THR A 512 -28.16 3.60 2.61
C THR A 512 -29.62 3.26 2.84
N ALA A 513 -30.41 3.20 1.79
CA ALA A 513 -31.87 2.98 1.83
C ALA A 513 -32.26 1.50 1.65
N GLY A 514 -31.35 0.56 1.92
CA GLY A 514 -31.57 -0.88 1.74
C GLY A 514 -31.60 -1.66 3.04
#